data_6f58212ddb9bab12cb6714dd075cf6db
#
_entry.id   6f58212ddb9bab12cb6714dd075cf6db
#
_cell.length_a   1.000
_cell.length_b   1.000
_cell.length_c   1.000
_cell.angle_alpha   90.00
_cell.angle_beta   90.00
_cell.angle_gamma   90.00
#
_symmetry.space_group_name_H-M   'P 1'
#
loop_
_entity.id
_entity.type
_entity.pdbx_description
1 polymer ?
#
loop_
_entity_poly.entity_id
_entity_poly.type
_entity_poly.pdbx_seq_one_letter_code
_entity_poly.pdbx_strand_id
1 'polypeptide(L)' 'MNGTNPPPEHEILTLEEVAHYLRLKPQTIYKWAQEKRIPAVKLGKEWRFRRSVIDRWLDERMLGEDSGFSHLREAEREE' A
#
# COMPACT_ATOMS: atom_id res chain seq x y z
N MET A 1 -8.92 24.01 -2.33
CA MET A 1 -8.71 23.63 -2.52
C MET A 1 -8.59 23.18 -2.72
N ASN A 2 -8.61 23.25 -2.90
CA ASN A 2 -8.47 22.68 -3.18
C ASN A 2 -8.32 22.04 -3.54
N GLY A 3 -8.60 21.84 -3.72
CA GLY A 3 -8.45 21.14 -4.06
C GLY A 3 -8.47 20.71 -4.54
N THR A 4 -8.43 20.41 -4.91
CA THR A 4 -8.38 19.81 -5.41
C THR A 4 -7.94 18.93 -5.47
N ASN A 5 -8.01 18.37 -5.28
CA ASN A 5 -7.48 17.42 -5.27
C ASN A 5 -7.71 16.30 -5.63
N PRO A 6 -7.08 15.88 -5.97
CA PRO A 6 -7.40 14.70 -6.58
C PRO A 6 -7.32 13.60 -5.65
N PRO A 7 -7.98 12.57 -5.86
CA PRO A 7 -7.93 11.43 -5.03
C PRO A 7 -6.67 10.69 -5.27
N PRO A 8 -6.15 10.04 -4.35
CA PRO A 8 -6.74 10.05 -3.07
C PRO A 8 -6.23 11.24 -2.36
N GLU A 9 -7.10 12.21 -2.30
CA GLU A 9 -6.70 13.33 -1.63
C GLU A 9 -6.83 13.11 -0.21
N HIS A 10 -7.61 12.12 0.17
CA HIS A 10 -7.79 11.84 1.57
C HIS A 10 -6.54 11.21 2.12
N GLU A 11 -6.18 11.58 3.30
CA GLU A 11 -5.06 10.97 3.95
C GLU A 11 -5.43 9.57 4.46
N ILE A 12 -6.68 9.38 4.85
CA ILE A 12 -7.15 8.09 5.32
C ILE A 12 -7.86 7.39 4.18
N LEU A 13 -7.41 6.18 3.86
CA LEU A 13 -7.93 5.45 2.72
C LEU A 13 -8.60 4.16 3.16
N THR A 14 -9.62 3.78 2.41
CA THR A 14 -10.23 2.47 2.59
C THR A 14 -9.38 1.42 1.88
N LEU A 15 -9.71 0.18 2.12
CA LEU A 15 -9.03 -0.93 1.48
C LEU A 15 -9.16 -0.83 -0.04
N GLU A 16 -10.36 -0.52 -0.52
CA GLU A 16 -10.59 -0.42 -1.95
C GLU A 16 -9.82 0.74 -2.56
N GLU A 17 -9.71 1.83 -1.81
CA GLU A 17 -8.97 2.98 -2.30
C GLU A 17 -7.48 2.67 -2.42
N VAL A 18 -6.93 1.94 -1.46
CA VAL A 18 -5.53 1.55 -1.53
C VAL A 18 -5.30 0.60 -2.70
N ALA A 19 -6.23 -0.34 -2.88
CA ALA A 19 -6.11 -1.27 -4.00
C ALA A 19 -6.11 -0.51 -5.32
N HIS A 20 -7.01 0.44 -5.45
CA HIS A 20 -7.08 1.23 -6.68
C HIS A 20 -5.81 2.08 -6.84
N TYR A 21 -5.34 2.68 -5.76
CA TYR A 21 -4.17 3.54 -5.76
C TYR A 21 -2.93 2.76 -6.19
N LEU A 22 -2.79 1.55 -5.67
CA LEU A 22 -1.63 0.71 -5.98
C LEU A 22 -1.86 -0.16 -7.21
N ARG A 23 -3.06 -0.08 -7.78
CA ARG A 23 -3.44 -0.86 -8.96
C ARG A 23 -3.34 -2.35 -8.70
N LEU A 24 -3.86 -2.76 -7.57
CA LEU A 24 -3.89 -4.15 -7.17
C LEU A 24 -5.33 -4.54 -6.86
N LYS A 25 -5.55 -5.81 -6.71
CA LYS A 25 -6.88 -6.29 -6.38
C LYS A 25 -7.15 -6.08 -4.90
N PRO A 26 -8.39 -5.76 -4.53
CA PRO A 26 -8.72 -5.61 -3.12
C PRO A 26 -8.38 -6.83 -2.29
N GLN A 27 -8.53 -8.02 -2.87
CA GLN A 27 -8.20 -9.23 -2.14
C GLN A 27 -6.73 -9.30 -1.75
N THR A 28 -5.87 -8.79 -2.62
CA THR A 28 -4.45 -8.76 -2.33
C THR A 28 -4.17 -7.85 -1.14
N ILE A 29 -4.80 -6.67 -1.13
CA ILE A 29 -4.60 -5.73 -0.05
C ILE A 29 -5.14 -6.30 1.26
N TYR A 30 -6.30 -6.96 1.20
CA TYR A 30 -6.89 -7.55 2.39
C TYR A 30 -5.94 -8.60 2.99
N LYS A 31 -5.42 -9.45 2.13
CA LYS A 31 -4.51 -10.49 2.57
C LYS A 31 -3.27 -9.89 3.21
N TRP A 32 -2.69 -8.89 2.56
CA TRP A 32 -1.48 -8.28 3.09
C TRP A 32 -1.75 -7.55 4.40
N ALA A 33 -2.93 -6.95 4.54
CA ALA A 33 -3.27 -6.27 5.79
C ALA A 33 -3.38 -7.29 6.91
N GLN A 34 -4.01 -8.42 6.64
CA GLN A 34 -4.14 -9.46 7.63
C GLN A 34 -2.78 -10.04 8.01
N GLU A 35 -1.88 -10.13 7.07
CA GLU A 35 -0.56 -10.69 7.30
C GLU A 35 0.44 -9.65 7.78
N LYS A 36 0.00 -8.43 7.96
CA LYS A 36 0.85 -7.33 8.41
C LYS A 36 2.00 -7.07 7.47
N ARG A 37 1.73 -7.24 6.19
CA ARG A 37 2.73 -7.00 5.16
C ARG A 37 2.59 -5.62 4.53
N ILE A 38 1.54 -4.88 4.91
CA ILE A 38 1.32 -3.54 4.44
C ILE A 38 0.85 -2.74 5.65
N PRO A 39 1.29 -1.50 5.82
CA PRO A 39 0.87 -0.72 7.00
C PRO A 39 -0.64 -0.45 6.96
N ALA A 40 -1.33 -0.96 7.94
CA ALA A 40 -2.78 -0.84 8.00
C ALA A 40 -3.22 -0.88 9.44
N VAL A 41 -4.39 -0.34 9.70
CA VAL A 41 -4.97 -0.40 11.02
C VAL A 41 -6.41 -0.87 10.89
N LYS A 42 -6.84 -1.69 11.81
CA LYS A 42 -8.20 -2.18 11.81
C LYS A 42 -9.00 -1.39 12.81
N LEU A 43 -9.96 -0.64 12.31
CA LEU A 43 -10.82 0.18 13.15
C LEU A 43 -12.19 -0.48 13.14
N GLY A 44 -12.54 -1.11 14.26
CA GLY A 44 -13.75 -1.89 14.29
C GLY A 44 -13.62 -3.07 13.34
N LYS A 45 -14.46 -3.10 12.33
CA LYS A 45 -14.42 -4.17 11.35
C LYS A 45 -13.79 -3.75 10.05
N GLU A 46 -13.32 -2.50 9.97
CA GLU A 46 -12.85 -1.94 8.72
C GLU A 46 -11.38 -1.73 8.73
N TRP A 47 -10.72 -2.02 7.62
CA TRP A 47 -9.32 -1.69 7.46
C TRP A 47 -9.19 -0.27 6.98
N ARG A 48 -8.21 0.43 7.52
CA ARG A 48 -7.93 1.79 7.07
C ARG A 48 -6.43 1.94 6.91
N PHE A 49 -6.04 2.85 6.03
CA PHE A 49 -4.64 3.04 5.68
C PHE A 49 -4.38 4.53 5.64
N ARG A 50 -3.15 4.91 5.87
CA ARG A 50 -2.79 6.32 5.79
C ARG A 50 -1.97 6.50 4.52
N ARG A 51 -2.43 7.39 3.63
CA ARG A 51 -1.80 7.56 2.32
C ARG A 51 -0.32 7.88 2.43
N SER A 52 0.06 8.80 3.33
CA SER A 52 1.46 9.17 3.45
C SER A 52 2.31 7.99 3.90
N VAL A 53 1.75 7.12 4.74
CA VAL A 53 2.48 5.93 5.19
C VAL A 53 2.58 4.91 4.07
N ILE A 54 1.51 4.76 3.29
CA ILE A 54 1.54 3.85 2.14
C ILE A 54 2.60 4.33 1.13
N ASP A 55 2.66 5.64 0.90
CA ASP A 55 3.65 6.17 -0.03
C ASP A 55 5.06 5.87 0.44
N ARG A 56 5.33 6.06 1.71
CA ARG A 56 6.65 5.78 2.25
C ARG A 56 6.97 4.29 2.16
N TRP A 57 5.99 3.46 2.51
CA TRP A 57 6.15 2.01 2.44
C TRP A 57 6.49 1.58 1.01
N LEU A 58 5.80 2.18 0.03
CA LEU A 58 6.04 1.85 -1.36
C LEU A 58 7.42 2.33 -1.78
N ASP A 59 7.81 3.53 -1.38
CA ASP A 59 9.12 4.05 -1.71
C ASP A 59 10.23 3.16 -1.16
N GLU A 60 10.06 2.69 0.05
CA GLU A 60 11.05 1.83 0.67
C GLU A 60 11.20 0.52 -0.09
N ARG A 61 10.07 0.00 -0.56
CA ARG A 61 10.14 -1.24 -1.32
C ARG A 61 10.77 -1.03 -2.69
N MET A 62 10.55 0.13 -3.27
CA MET A 62 11.12 0.40 -4.57
C MET A 62 12.62 0.67 -4.50
N LEU A 63 13.07 1.22 -3.38
CA LEU A 63 14.45 1.51 -3.28
C LEU A 63 15.23 0.43 -2.58
N GLY A 64 14.54 -0.24 -1.84
CA GLY A 64 15.15 -1.07 -1.19
C GLY A 64 15.55 -2.18 -1.04
N GLU A 65 14.99 -2.18 -0.94
CA GLU A 65 15.16 -3.12 -0.78
C GLU A 65 16.12 -3.48 -1.31
N ASP A 66 16.44 -3.02 -1.41
CA ASP A 66 17.13 -3.32 -1.87
C ASP A 66 17.79 -3.65 -1.99
N SER A 67 17.89 -3.42 -1.73
CA SER A 67 18.40 -3.88 -1.88
C SER A 67 18.25 -4.66 -2.41
N GLY A 68 17.97 -5.09 -2.24
CA GLY A 68 17.64 -5.97 -2.86
C GLY A 68 17.19 -5.82 -4.04
N PHE A 69 17.07 -5.09 -4.43
CA PHE A 69 16.65 -4.84 -5.49
C PHE A 69 17.28 -5.61 -6.37
N SER A 70 18.28 -5.89 -6.12
CA SER A 70 18.84 -6.56 -6.96
C SER A 70 18.40 -7.87 -6.90
N HIS A 71 18.17 -8.46 -6.15
CA HIS A 71 17.74 -9.64 -6.33
C HIS A 71 16.45 -9.66 -6.25
N LEU A 72 15.97 -8.83 -6.23
CA LEU A 72 14.75 -8.78 -6.28
C LEU A 72 14.30 -9.22 -7.31
N ARG A 73 14.82 -9.19 -8.06
CA ARG A 73 14.37 -9.63 -9.09
C ARG A 73 14.18 -10.93 -8.97
N GLU A 74 14.70 -11.51 -8.35
CA GLU A 74 14.42 -12.70 -8.29
C GLU A 74 13.47 -12.94 -7.46
N ALA A 75 13.37 -12.44 -6.83
CA ALA A 75 12.43 -12.67 -6.08
C ALA A 75 11.23 -12.32 -6.52
N GLU A 76 11.34 -11.83 -6.93
CA GLU A 76 10.38 -11.55 -7.23
C GLU A 76 9.72 -12.11 -7.86
N ARG A 77 10.09 -12.68 -8.01
CA ARG A 77 9.54 -13.23 -8.51
C ARG A 77 8.81 -13.99 -8.05
N GLU A 78 8.73 -14.00 -7.37
CA GLU A 78 8.12 -14.51 -6.93
C GLU A 78 7.20 -14.53 -6.99
N GLU A 79 7.01 -14.20 -7.07
CA GLU A 79 6.48 -14.10 -7.07
C GLU A 79 6.14 -14.25 -7.23
#